data_232d7b614141dc8f4b206bae5a7794f1
#
_entry.id   232d7b614141dc8f4b206bae5a7794f1
#
_cell.length_a   1.000
_cell.length_b   1.000
_cell.length_c   1.000
_cell.angle_alpha   90.00
_cell.angle_beta   90.00
_cell.angle_gamma   90.00
#
_symmetry.space_group_name_H-M   'P 1'
#
loop_
_entity.id
_entity.type
_entity.pdbx_description
1 polymer ?
#
loop_
_entity_poly.entity_id
_entity_poly.type
_entity_poly.pdbx_seq_one_letter_code
_entity_poly.pdbx_strand_id
1 'polypeptide(L)'
;MEATPANVHDVSQTSSLLTGEEEVVYGDSGYLGAGKREDAIVRNKSGRKIKYKINRRPSQLKKLSKSGQYAAKKAEHAKSSVRAKVEHVFGIVKKQLGFRKTRYRGLEKQRAKFNIIFALANLLLADRPCLAA
;
A
#
# COMPACT_ATOMS: atom_id res chain seq x y z
N MET A 1 -5.65 6.84 -8.16
CA MET A 1 -5.51 7.12 -6.71
C MET A 1 -6.89 7.44 -6.12
N GLU A 2 -7.28 6.79 -5.03
CA GLU A 2 -8.53 7.08 -4.34
C GLU A 2 -8.28 8.06 -3.18
N ALA A 3 -9.19 9.03 -3.04
CA ALA A 3 -9.22 9.97 -1.93
C ALA A 3 -10.57 9.83 -1.22
N THR A 4 -10.54 9.47 0.04
CA THR A 4 -11.74 9.22 0.85
C THR A 4 -11.74 10.13 2.09
N PRO A 5 -12.92 10.42 2.65
CA PRO A 5 -13.02 11.08 3.95
C PRO A 5 -12.31 10.28 5.05
N ALA A 6 -11.83 10.99 6.09
CA ALA A 6 -11.04 10.37 7.17
C ALA A 6 -11.78 9.31 8.01
N ASN A 7 -13.10 9.25 7.93
CA ASN A 7 -13.93 8.27 8.63
C ASN A 7 -14.09 6.95 7.88
N VAL A 8 -13.55 6.82 6.67
CA VAL A 8 -13.62 5.59 5.88
C VAL A 8 -12.41 4.72 6.20
N HIS A 9 -12.65 3.46 6.58
CA HIS A 9 -11.59 2.51 6.86
C HIS A 9 -10.87 2.07 5.56
N ASP A 10 -9.54 2.08 5.57
CA ASP A 10 -8.70 1.70 4.42
C ASP A 10 -9.04 0.31 3.87
N VAL A 11 -9.37 -0.64 4.75
CA VAL A 11 -9.71 -2.01 4.33
C VAL A 11 -10.96 -2.08 3.45
N SER A 12 -11.91 -1.13 3.62
CA SER A 12 -13.13 -1.09 2.79
C SER A 12 -12.87 -0.56 1.38
N GLN A 13 -11.72 0.07 1.15
CA GLN A 13 -11.33 0.62 -0.14
C GLN A 13 -10.45 -0.34 -0.96
N THR A 14 -10.18 -1.53 -0.42
CA THR A 14 -9.27 -2.48 -1.08
C THR A 14 -9.76 -2.87 -2.47
N SER A 15 -11.04 -3.12 -2.64
CA SER A 15 -11.63 -3.52 -3.93
C SER A 15 -11.53 -2.41 -4.99
N SER A 16 -11.72 -1.14 -4.61
CA SER A 16 -11.62 -0.01 -5.54
C SER A 16 -10.18 0.35 -5.92
N LEU A 17 -9.20 -0.09 -5.12
CA LEU A 17 -7.78 0.13 -5.40
C LEU A 17 -7.18 -0.90 -6.37
N LEU A 18 -7.83 -2.07 -6.49
CA LEU A 18 -7.35 -3.15 -7.35
C LEU A 18 -7.89 -2.98 -8.78
N THR A 19 -7.01 -3.18 -9.76
CA THR A 19 -7.37 -3.15 -11.20
C THR A 19 -7.89 -4.50 -11.69
N GLY A 20 -7.69 -5.55 -10.89
CA GLY A 20 -7.99 -6.93 -11.21
C GLY A 20 -6.91 -7.63 -12.05
N GLU A 21 -5.75 -7.01 -12.22
CA GLU A 21 -4.61 -7.60 -12.93
C GLU A 21 -3.55 -8.17 -11.96
N GLU A 22 -3.66 -7.81 -10.69
CA GLU A 22 -2.70 -8.16 -9.66
C GLU A 22 -2.65 -9.68 -9.39
N GLU A 23 -1.46 -10.22 -9.22
CA GLU A 23 -1.25 -11.57 -8.72
C GLU A 23 -0.99 -11.58 -7.21
N VAL A 24 -0.39 -10.50 -6.69
CA VAL A 24 -0.04 -10.36 -5.28
C VAL A 24 -0.35 -8.96 -4.79
N VAL A 25 -1.03 -8.87 -3.66
CA VAL A 25 -1.35 -7.59 -2.98
C VAL A 25 -0.61 -7.54 -1.65
N TYR A 26 0.16 -6.49 -1.44
CA TYR A 26 0.86 -6.24 -0.18
C TYR A 26 0.15 -5.12 0.59
N GLY A 27 -0.09 -5.35 1.87
CA GLY A 27 -0.71 -4.37 2.75
C GLY A 27 -0.12 -4.38 4.16
N ASP A 28 -0.34 -3.30 4.89
CA ASP A 28 -0.01 -3.25 6.31
C ASP A 28 -1.07 -3.96 7.18
N SER A 29 -0.89 -3.91 8.48
CA SER A 29 -1.82 -4.55 9.42
C SER A 29 -3.23 -3.91 9.47
N GLY A 30 -3.41 -2.73 8.90
CA GLY A 30 -4.72 -2.08 8.74
C GLY A 30 -5.61 -2.79 7.72
N TYR A 31 -5.00 -3.50 6.77
CA TYR A 31 -5.70 -4.28 5.75
C TYR A 31 -5.95 -5.74 6.13
N LEU A 32 -5.78 -6.11 7.40
CA LEU A 32 -6.07 -7.47 7.86
C LEU A 32 -7.53 -7.84 7.58
N GLY A 33 -7.71 -8.97 6.90
CA GLY A 33 -9.03 -9.46 6.49
C GLY A 33 -9.49 -8.98 5.11
N ALA A 34 -8.76 -8.10 4.41
CA ALA A 34 -9.12 -7.59 3.09
C ALA A 34 -9.51 -8.70 2.09
N GLY A 35 -8.73 -9.78 2.02
CA GLY A 35 -9.02 -10.91 1.11
C GLY A 35 -10.16 -11.84 1.53
N LYS A 36 -10.80 -11.59 2.69
CA LYS A 36 -11.94 -12.39 3.21
C LYS A 36 -13.25 -11.63 3.17
N ARG A 37 -13.26 -10.38 2.75
CA ARG A 37 -14.46 -9.57 2.64
C ARG A 37 -15.32 -10.05 1.48
N GLU A 38 -16.61 -9.78 1.54
CA GLU A 38 -17.57 -10.11 0.47
C GLU A 38 -17.25 -9.38 -0.84
N ASP A 39 -16.74 -8.14 -0.74
CA ASP A 39 -16.33 -7.29 -1.85
C ASP A 39 -14.89 -7.54 -2.33
N ALA A 40 -14.19 -8.55 -1.77
CA ALA A 40 -12.81 -8.82 -2.11
C ALA A 40 -12.66 -9.41 -3.52
N ILE A 41 -11.75 -8.85 -4.31
CA ILE A 41 -11.36 -9.44 -5.59
C ILE A 41 -10.46 -10.65 -5.31
N VAL A 42 -11.01 -11.85 -5.39
CA VAL A 42 -10.31 -13.10 -5.06
C VAL A 42 -9.49 -13.62 -6.25
N ARG A 43 -9.95 -13.36 -7.48
CA ARG A 43 -9.29 -13.77 -8.72
C ARG A 43 -9.04 -12.57 -9.61
N ASN A 44 -7.90 -12.58 -10.27
CA ASN A 44 -7.59 -11.57 -11.27
C ASN A 44 -8.34 -11.85 -12.61
N LYS A 45 -8.24 -10.92 -13.56
CA LYS A 45 -8.85 -11.02 -14.90
C LYS A 45 -8.41 -12.27 -15.67
N SER A 46 -7.22 -12.81 -15.35
CA SER A 46 -6.71 -14.06 -15.93
C SER A 46 -7.21 -15.33 -15.19
N GLY A 47 -8.14 -15.20 -14.25
CA GLY A 47 -8.68 -16.31 -13.45
C GLY A 47 -7.78 -16.82 -12.33
N ARG A 48 -6.56 -16.27 -12.16
CA ARG A 48 -5.62 -16.68 -11.12
C ARG A 48 -6.01 -16.11 -9.77
N LYS A 49 -5.82 -16.89 -8.70
CA LYS A 49 -6.09 -16.44 -7.33
C LYS A 49 -5.09 -15.37 -6.89
N ILE A 50 -5.60 -14.24 -6.43
CA ILE A 50 -4.80 -13.16 -5.87
C ILE A 50 -4.29 -13.55 -4.48
N LYS A 51 -2.98 -13.37 -4.24
CA LYS A 51 -2.32 -13.65 -2.96
C LYS A 51 -2.24 -12.37 -2.12
N TYR A 52 -3.03 -12.26 -1.06
CA TYR A 52 -2.98 -11.16 -0.11
C TYR A 52 -1.87 -11.38 0.92
N LYS A 53 -0.78 -10.62 0.84
CA LYS A 53 0.37 -10.65 1.75
C LYS A 53 0.30 -9.46 2.73
N ILE A 54 -0.60 -9.55 3.70
CA ILE A 54 -0.82 -8.51 4.70
C ILE A 54 0.12 -8.74 5.90
N ASN A 55 0.69 -7.67 6.44
CA ASN A 55 1.53 -7.74 7.63
C ASN A 55 0.70 -8.09 8.86
N ARG A 56 1.24 -8.93 9.75
CA ARG A 56 0.62 -9.28 11.03
C ARG A 56 0.81 -8.16 12.04
N ARG A 57 -0.13 -8.02 12.96
CA ARG A 57 0.03 -7.10 14.09
C ARG A 57 1.15 -7.61 15.01
N PRO A 58 1.94 -6.71 15.64
CA PRO A 58 3.01 -7.11 16.60
C PRO A 58 2.52 -8.01 17.73
N SER A 59 1.29 -7.81 18.20
CA SER A 59 0.65 -8.65 19.23
C SER A 59 0.46 -10.10 18.79
N GLN A 60 0.20 -10.35 17.53
CA GLN A 60 0.06 -11.71 16.97
C GLN A 60 1.43 -12.40 16.88
N LEU A 61 2.49 -11.65 16.57
CA LEU A 61 3.84 -12.19 16.52
C LEU A 61 4.35 -12.61 17.91
N LYS A 62 4.02 -11.84 18.93
CA LYS A 62 4.40 -12.15 20.34
C LYS A 62 3.78 -13.46 20.86
N LYS A 63 2.65 -13.92 20.31
CA LYS A 63 1.97 -15.15 20.71
C LYS A 63 2.62 -16.43 20.16
N LEU A 64 3.58 -16.30 19.23
CA LEU A 64 4.28 -17.44 18.64
C LEU A 64 5.43 -17.91 19.56
N SER A 65 5.84 -19.19 19.41
CA SER A 65 7.06 -19.71 20.03
C SER A 65 8.30 -18.92 19.58
N LYS A 66 9.40 -18.95 20.34
CA LYS A 66 10.64 -18.22 20.00
C LYS A 66 11.14 -18.53 18.59
N SER A 67 11.14 -19.80 18.19
CA SER A 67 11.52 -20.22 16.83
C SER A 67 10.54 -19.70 15.78
N GLY A 68 9.24 -19.79 16.05
CA GLY A 68 8.20 -19.26 15.19
C GLY A 68 8.24 -17.74 15.02
N GLN A 69 8.63 -17.01 16.07
CA GLN A 69 8.81 -15.55 16.00
C GLN A 69 9.94 -15.15 15.06
N TYR A 70 11.06 -15.88 15.03
CA TYR A 70 12.17 -15.57 14.14
C TYR A 70 11.77 -15.75 12.66
N ALA A 71 11.18 -16.88 12.32
CA ALA A 71 10.69 -17.14 10.96
C ALA A 71 9.61 -16.12 10.53
N ALA A 72 8.67 -15.82 11.43
CA ALA A 72 7.63 -14.83 11.17
C ALA A 72 8.21 -13.42 10.98
N LYS A 73 9.16 -12.97 11.80
CA LYS A 73 9.83 -11.67 11.65
C LYS A 73 10.54 -11.55 10.30
N LYS A 74 11.23 -12.61 9.85
CA LYS A 74 11.88 -12.65 8.53
C LYS A 74 10.86 -12.50 7.39
N ALA A 75 9.73 -13.21 7.49
CA ALA A 75 8.65 -13.10 6.51
C ALA A 75 7.99 -11.71 6.51
N GLU A 76 7.76 -11.12 7.70
CA GLU A 76 7.22 -9.76 7.82
C GLU A 76 8.18 -8.71 7.28
N HIS A 77 9.48 -8.86 7.52
CA HIS A 77 10.51 -7.98 6.96
C HIS A 77 10.52 -8.02 5.43
N ALA A 78 10.42 -9.20 4.82
CA ALA A 78 10.33 -9.34 3.36
C ALA A 78 9.09 -8.61 2.78
N LYS A 79 7.93 -8.69 3.43
CA LYS A 79 6.73 -7.94 3.04
C LYS A 79 6.95 -6.42 3.17
N SER A 80 7.53 -5.98 4.28
CA SER A 80 7.81 -4.57 4.54
C SER A 80 8.81 -3.99 3.54
N SER A 81 9.81 -4.76 3.11
CA SER A 81 10.77 -4.34 2.08
C SER A 81 10.09 -4.03 0.74
N VAL A 82 9.09 -4.84 0.34
CA VAL A 82 8.32 -4.55 -0.88
C VAL A 82 7.51 -3.26 -0.71
N ARG A 83 6.88 -3.06 0.46
CA ARG A 83 6.10 -1.85 0.76
C ARG A 83 6.95 -0.58 0.82
N ALA A 84 8.20 -0.69 1.26
CA ALA A 84 9.13 0.45 1.32
C ALA A 84 9.28 1.16 -0.04
N LYS A 85 9.09 0.45 -1.16
CA LYS A 85 9.08 1.07 -2.50
C LYS A 85 7.97 2.13 -2.64
N VAL A 86 6.79 1.89 -2.08
CA VAL A 86 5.68 2.86 -2.07
C VAL A 86 5.99 4.02 -1.13
N GLU A 87 6.57 3.73 0.04
CA GLU A 87 6.97 4.77 1.01
C GLU A 87 8.03 5.71 0.42
N HIS A 88 8.86 5.22 -0.49
CA HIS A 88 9.84 6.05 -1.20
C HIS A 88 9.17 7.13 -2.04
N VAL A 89 8.09 6.81 -2.76
CA VAL A 89 7.27 7.79 -3.51
C VAL A 89 6.72 8.87 -2.58
N PHE A 90 6.15 8.46 -1.43
CA PHE A 90 5.68 9.41 -0.42
C PHE A 90 6.82 10.29 0.15
N GLY A 91 8.02 9.73 0.26
CA GLY A 91 9.22 10.49 0.64
C GLY A 91 9.53 11.62 -0.35
N ILE A 92 9.46 11.38 -1.64
CA ILE A 92 9.62 12.38 -2.70
C ILE A 92 8.53 13.45 -2.60
N VAL A 93 7.27 13.03 -2.50
CA VAL A 93 6.12 13.94 -2.38
C VAL A 93 6.27 14.88 -1.19
N LYS A 94 6.71 14.38 -0.04
CA LYS A 94 6.88 15.18 1.18
C LYS A 94 8.13 16.04 1.18
N LYS A 95 9.28 15.49 0.77
CA LYS A 95 10.59 16.13 0.91
C LYS A 95 10.96 16.99 -0.30
N GLN A 96 10.76 16.50 -1.52
CA GLN A 96 11.16 17.19 -2.75
C GLN A 96 10.06 18.08 -3.29
N LEU A 97 8.81 17.60 -3.33
CA LEU A 97 7.66 18.37 -3.82
C LEU A 97 6.98 19.20 -2.72
N GLY A 98 7.52 19.21 -1.50
CA GLY A 98 7.12 20.11 -0.42
C GLY A 98 5.67 19.89 0.08
N PHE A 99 5.08 18.72 -0.13
CA PHE A 99 3.73 18.45 0.35
C PHE A 99 3.73 18.22 1.86
N ARG A 100 3.27 19.23 2.62
CA ARG A 100 3.21 19.17 4.09
C ARG A 100 1.80 18.92 4.62
N LYS A 101 0.79 19.56 4.02
CA LYS A 101 -0.62 19.41 4.41
C LYS A 101 -1.56 19.75 3.27
N THR A 102 -2.79 19.30 3.37
CA THR A 102 -3.88 19.68 2.47
C THR A 102 -4.24 21.15 2.70
N ARG A 103 -4.32 21.94 1.63
CA ARG A 103 -4.69 23.37 1.69
C ARG A 103 -6.03 23.65 1.04
N TYR A 104 -6.49 22.78 0.15
CA TYR A 104 -7.75 22.96 -0.55
C TYR A 104 -8.92 22.36 0.23
N ARG A 105 -10.05 23.05 0.23
CA ARG A 105 -11.31 22.49 0.71
C ARG A 105 -11.98 21.72 -0.42
N GLY A 106 -12.61 20.59 -0.07
CA GLY A 106 -13.29 19.70 -1.01
C GLY A 106 -12.41 18.54 -1.51
N LEU A 107 -13.02 17.37 -1.56
CA LEU A 107 -12.35 16.09 -1.85
C LEU A 107 -11.82 16.04 -3.30
N GLU A 108 -12.60 16.56 -4.25
CA GLU A 108 -12.25 16.61 -5.66
C GLU A 108 -10.96 17.40 -5.95
N LYS A 109 -10.84 18.59 -5.35
CA LYS A 109 -9.65 19.42 -5.47
C LYS A 109 -8.42 18.76 -4.87
N GLN A 110 -8.60 18.04 -3.76
CA GLN A 110 -7.52 17.26 -3.14
C GLN A 110 -7.11 16.09 -4.03
N ARG A 111 -8.07 15.37 -4.60
CA ARG A 111 -7.82 14.27 -5.54
C ARG A 111 -7.04 14.74 -6.77
N ALA A 112 -7.46 15.84 -7.38
CA ALA A 112 -6.75 16.42 -8.52
C ALA A 112 -5.31 16.79 -8.16
N LYS A 113 -5.10 17.45 -7.01
CA LYS A 113 -3.76 17.79 -6.52
C LYS A 113 -2.90 16.56 -6.28
N PHE A 114 -3.44 15.53 -5.64
CA PHE A 114 -2.71 14.28 -5.41
C PHE A 114 -2.32 13.60 -6.71
N ASN A 115 -3.21 13.53 -7.69
CA ASN A 115 -2.90 12.94 -8.99
C ASN A 115 -1.72 13.65 -9.66
N ILE A 116 -1.67 14.99 -9.65
CA ILE A 116 -0.57 15.77 -10.21
C ILE A 116 0.72 15.51 -9.44
N ILE A 117 0.71 15.60 -8.11
CA ILE A 117 1.91 15.44 -7.28
C ILE A 117 2.50 14.02 -7.42
N PHE A 118 1.65 13.00 -7.43
CA PHE A 118 2.13 11.62 -7.59
C PHE A 118 2.60 11.32 -9.01
N ALA A 119 2.00 11.94 -10.04
CA ALA A 119 2.50 11.85 -11.40
C ALA A 119 3.91 12.47 -11.51
N LEU A 120 4.13 13.65 -10.93
CA LEU A 120 5.45 14.28 -10.87
C LEU A 120 6.47 13.44 -10.08
N ALA A 121 6.06 12.87 -8.95
CA ALA A 121 6.94 11.99 -8.17
C ALA A 121 7.35 10.74 -8.98
N ASN A 122 6.44 10.15 -9.75
CA ASN A 122 6.73 9.02 -10.62
C ASN A 122 7.68 9.41 -11.75
N LEU A 123 7.53 10.59 -12.35
CA LEU A 123 8.47 11.10 -13.36
C LEU A 123 9.87 11.28 -12.77
N LEU A 124 9.99 11.86 -11.58
CA LEU A 124 11.28 12.02 -10.88
C LEU A 124 11.93 10.67 -10.53
N LEU A 125 11.13 9.62 -10.32
CA LEU A 125 11.65 8.27 -10.10
C LEU A 125 12.07 7.59 -11.39
N ALA A 126 11.36 7.82 -12.48
CA ALA A 126 11.67 7.25 -13.79
C ALA A 126 12.97 7.82 -14.38
N ASP A 127 13.26 9.09 -14.09
CA ASP A 127 14.49 9.77 -14.54
C ASP A 127 15.74 9.36 -13.75
N ARG A 128 15.56 8.69 -12.61
CA ARG A 128 16.68 8.10 -11.87
C ARG A 128 16.99 6.73 -12.45
N PRO A 129 18.17 6.52 -13.08
CA PRO A 129 18.60 5.17 -13.41
C PRO A 129 18.52 4.35 -12.13
N CYS A 130 17.88 3.18 -12.20
CA CYS A 130 17.90 2.23 -11.09
C CYS A 130 19.38 2.04 -10.75
N LEU A 131 19.82 2.63 -9.65
CA LEU A 131 21.05 2.21 -9.01
C LEU A 131 20.79 0.77 -8.59
N ALA A 132 21.15 -0.13 -9.50
CA ALA A 132 21.24 -1.54 -9.20
C ALA A 132 22.20 -1.66 -8.02
N ALA A 133 21.66 -1.99 -6.87
CA ALA A 133 22.43 -2.44 -5.72
C ALA A 133 22.71 -3.92 -5.87
#